data_4edb6b1e7349361b8e9d20ccd047e566
#
_entry.id   4edb6b1e7349361b8e9d20ccd047e566
#
_cell.length_a   1.000
_cell.length_b   1.000
_cell.length_c   1.000
_cell.angle_alpha   90.00
_cell.angle_beta   90.00
_cell.angle_gamma   90.00
#
_symmetry.space_group_name_H-M   'P 1'
#
loop_
_entity.id
_entity.type
_entity.pdbx_description
1 polymer ?
#
loop_
_entity_poly.entity_id
_entity_poly.type
_entity_poly.pdbx_seq_one_letter_code
_entity_poly.pdbx_strand_id
1 'polypeptide(L)'
;MVKPLKSNRISWRAPLAAALALVFIAISLVAAAAPPGTSLYTPTKQEYDDALKTATDQLQTCVASRRVNGGIEIDGILNESDWKLAPVSTGFIQREPDDGRPSAEKTYFRVLYDDEYIYIGITALDSQPDKIVGRLTRRDNYTPSDWLGVAFDSYDDKRTAFDFVVNPAGVKRDRFWFDDNDSDENWDAVWHVGTSVDEKGWTAEFRIPFNQLRYSGNGHTKSWGLQVYREISRLNESSFWNHCPRESSQIVSVFGRLEGMEDLPVTRNLEILPYVVGSLESNGDPGDDPFIQNTVKDGRIGGDLMYGLTSDITLNLTVNPDFGQVEQDPSEFNLTAYETYFRERRPFFIEGANIFASSISLGDMDR
;
A
#
# COMPACT_ATOMS: atom_id res chain seq x y z
N MET A 1 -18.76 72.29 23.09
CA MET A 1 -17.51 72.12 22.30
C MET A 1 -16.85 70.86 22.77
N VAL A 2 -17.08 69.73 22.01
CA VAL A 2 -16.50 68.44 22.30
C VAL A 2 -15.69 68.05 21.08
N LYS A 3 -14.37 67.83 21.22
CA LYS A 3 -13.45 67.42 20.15
C LYS A 3 -13.63 65.95 19.89
N PRO A 4 -13.64 65.49 18.59
CA PRO A 4 -13.69 64.09 18.30
C PRO A 4 -12.31 63.42 18.42
N LEU A 5 -12.30 62.23 19.04
CA LEU A 5 -11.17 61.32 19.13
C LEU A 5 -10.81 60.74 17.74
N LYS A 6 -9.54 60.87 17.40
CA LYS A 6 -8.97 60.24 16.18
C LYS A 6 -8.88 58.72 16.36
N SER A 7 -9.56 57.96 15.51
CA SER A 7 -9.38 56.51 15.41
C SER A 7 -8.10 56.19 14.64
N ASN A 8 -7.13 55.57 15.31
CA ASN A 8 -5.97 54.96 14.66
C ASN A 8 -6.40 53.65 14.04
N ARG A 9 -6.55 53.65 12.73
CA ARG A 9 -6.64 52.39 11.97
C ARG A 9 -5.24 51.83 11.78
N ILE A 10 -4.94 50.74 12.48
CA ILE A 10 -3.77 49.90 12.22
C ILE A 10 -4.10 49.06 10.96
N SER A 11 -3.43 49.40 9.87
CA SER A 11 -3.53 48.66 8.63
C SER A 11 -2.63 47.41 8.71
N TRP A 12 -3.22 46.26 8.93
CA TRP A 12 -2.55 44.98 8.69
C TRP A 12 -2.73 44.60 7.20
N ARG A 13 -1.80 45.03 6.36
CA ARG A 13 -1.65 44.52 5.01
C ARG A 13 -0.29 43.83 4.90
N ALA A 14 -0.39 42.54 4.55
CA ALA A 14 0.63 41.52 4.24
C ALA A 14 1.41 40.93 5.45
N PRO A 15 1.49 39.60 5.59
CA PRO A 15 1.92 38.73 4.53
C PRO A 15 1.14 37.39 4.45
N LEU A 16 -0.06 37.36 3.88
CA LEU A 16 -0.73 36.09 3.57
C LEU A 16 -0.51 35.63 2.10
N ALA A 17 0.04 36.50 1.27
CA ALA A 17 0.30 36.17 -0.13
C ALA A 17 1.61 35.40 -0.36
N ALA A 18 2.52 35.38 0.62
CA ALA A 18 3.80 34.69 0.47
C ALA A 18 3.77 33.21 0.89
N ALA A 19 2.80 32.79 1.69
CA ALA A 19 2.68 31.40 2.13
C ALA A 19 1.95 30.48 1.10
N LEU A 20 1.12 31.05 0.23
CA LEU A 20 0.41 30.29 -0.82
C LEU A 20 1.23 30.11 -2.11
N ALA A 21 2.30 30.86 -2.31
CA ALA A 21 3.15 30.76 -3.49
C ALA A 21 4.21 29.66 -3.42
N LEU A 22 4.47 29.07 -2.26
CA LEU A 22 5.48 28.01 -2.07
C LEU A 22 4.93 26.58 -2.23
N VAL A 23 3.64 26.40 -2.37
CA VAL A 23 3.02 25.08 -2.56
C VAL A 23 2.83 24.73 -4.05
N PHE A 24 2.97 25.68 -4.98
CA PHE A 24 2.70 25.44 -6.42
C PHE A 24 3.95 25.29 -7.31
N ILE A 25 5.16 25.22 -6.78
CA ILE A 25 6.40 25.09 -7.60
C ILE A 25 7.07 23.70 -7.50
N ALA A 26 6.38 22.69 -7.02
CA ALA A 26 6.95 21.33 -6.93
C ALA A 26 6.28 20.28 -7.83
N ILE A 27 5.52 20.68 -8.85
CA ILE A 27 4.96 19.73 -9.82
C ILE A 27 5.33 20.18 -11.23
N SER A 28 6.58 19.98 -11.59
CA SER A 28 7.05 19.87 -12.95
C SER A 28 8.43 19.22 -12.93
N LEU A 29 8.47 17.95 -12.60
CA LEU A 29 9.63 17.12 -12.92
C LEU A 29 9.25 16.24 -14.10
N VAL A 30 9.77 16.65 -15.23
CA VAL A 30 9.95 15.95 -16.48
C VAL A 30 10.30 14.50 -16.20
N ALA A 31 9.54 13.57 -16.79
CA ALA A 31 10.01 12.20 -16.99
C ALA A 31 11.27 12.28 -17.85
N ALA A 32 12.43 12.34 -17.21
CA ALA A 32 13.70 12.12 -17.85
C ALA A 32 13.79 10.62 -18.12
N ALA A 33 13.89 10.25 -19.38
CA ALA A 33 14.20 8.88 -19.79
C ALA A 33 15.44 8.42 -19.03
N ALA A 34 15.33 7.28 -18.34
CA ALA A 34 16.42 6.67 -17.62
C ALA A 34 17.61 6.43 -18.56
N PRO A 35 18.85 6.63 -18.09
CA PRO A 35 20.03 6.33 -18.90
C PRO A 35 20.09 4.83 -19.21
N PRO A 36 20.52 4.43 -20.40
CA PRO A 36 20.58 3.02 -20.78
C PRO A 36 21.66 2.31 -19.97
N GLY A 37 21.24 1.35 -19.17
CA GLY A 37 22.04 0.20 -18.84
C GLY A 37 22.91 0.24 -17.62
N THR A 38 22.44 -0.45 -16.59
CA THR A 38 23.28 -1.43 -15.93
C THR A 38 22.43 -2.70 -15.75
N SER A 39 22.72 -3.70 -16.57
CA SER A 39 22.05 -4.99 -16.53
C SER A 39 22.25 -5.62 -15.17
N LEU A 40 21.18 -5.67 -14.37
CA LEU A 40 21.11 -6.57 -13.25
C LEU A 40 21.41 -8.00 -13.74
N TYR A 41 22.08 -8.76 -12.90
CA TYR A 41 22.24 -10.19 -13.15
C TYR A 41 20.87 -10.81 -13.41
N THR A 42 20.69 -11.27 -14.63
CA THR A 42 19.50 -12.05 -15.02
C THR A 42 19.87 -13.51 -14.82
N PRO A 43 19.10 -14.32 -14.09
CA PRO A 43 19.38 -15.74 -13.93
C PRO A 43 19.58 -16.42 -15.26
N THR A 44 20.50 -17.38 -15.30
CA THR A 44 20.69 -18.24 -16.46
C THR A 44 19.44 -19.05 -16.70
N LYS A 45 19.29 -19.58 -17.94
CA LYS A 45 18.18 -20.48 -18.25
C LYS A 45 18.12 -21.68 -17.30
N GLN A 46 19.27 -22.23 -16.92
CA GLN A 46 19.36 -23.37 -16.01
C GLN A 46 18.83 -23.02 -14.62
N GLU A 47 19.26 -21.90 -14.05
CA GLU A 47 18.78 -21.43 -12.73
C GLU A 47 17.27 -21.18 -12.73
N TYR A 48 16.75 -20.68 -13.85
CA TYR A 48 15.30 -20.48 -14.00
C TYR A 48 14.54 -21.81 -14.07
N ASP A 49 15.03 -22.78 -14.88
CA ASP A 49 14.40 -24.09 -15.05
C ASP A 49 14.47 -24.90 -13.73
N ASP A 50 15.56 -24.79 -12.96
CA ASP A 50 15.71 -25.44 -11.66
C ASP A 50 14.75 -24.82 -10.62
N ALA A 51 14.60 -23.47 -10.61
CA ALA A 51 13.64 -22.79 -9.74
C ALA A 51 12.20 -23.19 -10.05
N LEU A 52 11.82 -23.28 -11.33
CA LEU A 52 10.48 -23.75 -11.73
C LEU A 52 10.17 -25.15 -11.22
N LYS A 53 11.13 -26.07 -11.33
CA LYS A 53 10.97 -27.43 -10.86
C LYS A 53 10.77 -27.50 -9.35
N THR A 54 11.50 -26.66 -8.61
CA THR A 54 11.35 -26.54 -7.14
C THR A 54 9.99 -25.95 -6.78
N ALA A 55 9.53 -24.93 -7.52
CA ALA A 55 8.29 -24.22 -7.28
C ALA A 55 7.03 -25.10 -7.36
N THR A 56 7.09 -26.15 -8.18
CA THR A 56 5.94 -27.04 -8.38
C THR A 56 5.82 -28.09 -7.26
N ASP A 57 6.94 -28.52 -6.69
CA ASP A 57 6.99 -29.71 -5.83
C ASP A 57 7.32 -29.40 -4.36
N GLN A 58 7.81 -28.20 -4.02
CA GLN A 58 8.33 -27.89 -2.71
C GLN A 58 8.04 -26.43 -2.31
N LEU A 59 8.01 -26.18 -0.99
CA LEU A 59 7.94 -24.84 -0.43
C LEU A 59 9.21 -24.05 -0.81
N GLN A 60 9.04 -22.95 -1.52
CA GLN A 60 10.16 -22.12 -1.95
C GLN A 60 10.73 -21.31 -0.77
N THR A 61 12.04 -21.11 -0.79
CA THR A 61 12.76 -20.31 0.21
C THR A 61 13.52 -19.18 -0.47
N CYS A 62 13.32 -17.96 0.01
CA CYS A 62 14.08 -16.77 -0.35
C CYS A 62 14.98 -16.40 0.82
N VAL A 63 16.21 -15.99 0.52
CA VAL A 63 17.17 -15.53 1.54
C VAL A 63 17.34 -14.01 1.40
N ALA A 64 16.97 -13.28 2.46
CA ALA A 64 17.26 -11.86 2.55
C ALA A 64 18.75 -11.65 2.86
N SER A 65 19.32 -10.59 2.31
CA SER A 65 20.70 -10.18 2.61
C SER A 65 20.71 -8.84 3.31
N ARG A 66 21.58 -8.69 4.32
CA ARG A 66 21.75 -7.42 5.00
C ARG A 66 22.46 -6.43 4.08
N ARG A 67 21.95 -5.23 3.99
CA ARG A 67 22.51 -4.12 3.24
C ARG A 67 23.82 -3.63 3.91
N VAL A 68 24.80 -3.24 3.11
CA VAL A 68 26.15 -2.88 3.60
C VAL A 68 26.54 -1.47 3.23
N ASN A 69 26.12 -0.99 2.05
CA ASN A 69 26.54 0.29 1.47
C ASN A 69 25.46 1.37 1.65
N GLY A 70 25.72 2.57 1.16
CA GLY A 70 24.89 3.77 1.26
C GLY A 70 23.39 3.60 0.98
N GLY A 71 22.59 4.65 0.90
CA GLY A 71 21.14 4.57 0.71
C GLY A 71 20.73 3.87 -0.58
N ILE A 72 19.60 3.14 -0.57
CA ILE A 72 18.87 2.74 -1.79
C ILE A 72 17.95 3.91 -2.14
N GLU A 73 18.07 4.41 -3.36
CA GLU A 73 17.14 5.39 -3.91
C GLU A 73 15.95 4.66 -4.50
N ILE A 74 14.76 4.93 -3.99
CA ILE A 74 13.54 4.25 -4.41
C ILE A 74 13.00 4.93 -5.66
N ASP A 75 13.66 4.70 -6.79
CA ASP A 75 13.32 5.27 -8.10
C ASP A 75 12.78 4.23 -9.09
N GLY A 76 12.78 2.95 -8.68
CA GLY A 76 12.35 1.83 -9.50
C GLY A 76 13.46 1.30 -10.41
N ILE A 77 14.70 1.74 -10.24
CA ILE A 77 15.85 1.27 -11.03
C ILE A 77 16.82 0.52 -10.12
N LEU A 78 16.79 -0.79 -10.17
CA LEU A 78 17.62 -1.66 -9.32
C LEU A 78 19.10 -1.61 -9.73
N ASN A 79 19.75 -0.45 -9.60
CA ASN A 79 21.14 -0.23 -10.05
C ASN A 79 22.16 -0.18 -8.92
N GLU A 80 21.75 -0.09 -7.65
CA GLU A 80 22.64 -0.07 -6.51
C GLU A 80 23.38 -1.39 -6.34
N SER A 81 24.63 -1.27 -5.90
CA SER A 81 25.50 -2.44 -5.72
C SER A 81 24.95 -3.45 -4.71
N ASP A 82 24.15 -3.00 -3.75
CA ASP A 82 23.60 -3.83 -2.68
C ASP A 82 22.62 -4.88 -3.22
N TRP A 83 21.89 -4.58 -4.31
CA TRP A 83 21.05 -5.57 -4.95
C TRP A 83 21.79 -6.84 -5.41
N LYS A 84 23.11 -6.74 -5.66
CA LYS A 84 23.96 -7.89 -6.03
C LYS A 84 24.29 -8.80 -4.85
N LEU A 85 24.08 -8.34 -3.61
CA LEU A 85 24.35 -9.12 -2.40
C LEU A 85 23.25 -10.16 -2.16
N ALA A 86 22.01 -9.86 -2.56
CA ALA A 86 20.91 -10.76 -2.35
C ALA A 86 20.80 -11.81 -3.48
N PRO A 87 20.56 -13.07 -3.15
CA PRO A 87 20.23 -14.10 -4.12
C PRO A 87 18.99 -13.72 -4.94
N VAL A 88 18.95 -14.19 -6.18
CA VAL A 88 17.76 -14.03 -7.03
C VAL A 88 16.77 -15.14 -6.73
N SER A 89 15.51 -14.76 -6.53
CA SER A 89 14.39 -15.68 -6.46
C SER A 89 13.53 -15.55 -7.71
N THR A 90 13.00 -16.66 -8.20
CA THR A 90 12.19 -16.77 -9.41
C THR A 90 11.35 -18.06 -9.35
N GLY A 91 10.69 -18.46 -10.45
CA GLY A 91 9.91 -19.70 -10.50
C GLY A 91 8.42 -19.46 -10.25
N PHE A 92 7.86 -18.41 -10.85
CA PHE A 92 6.44 -18.08 -10.73
C PHE A 92 5.56 -19.08 -11.46
N ILE A 93 4.50 -19.52 -10.80
CA ILE A 93 3.50 -20.47 -11.27
C ILE A 93 2.15 -19.77 -11.40
N GLN A 94 1.46 -20.00 -12.49
CA GLN A 94 0.13 -19.46 -12.76
C GLN A 94 -0.90 -20.04 -11.79
N ARG A 95 -1.78 -19.17 -11.33
CA ARG A 95 -3.08 -19.50 -10.75
C ARG A 95 -4.18 -19.32 -11.80
N GLU A 96 -4.07 -18.27 -12.63
CA GLU A 96 -4.95 -17.92 -13.73
C GLU A 96 -4.10 -17.63 -14.98
N PRO A 97 -4.51 -17.97 -16.19
CA PRO A 97 -5.65 -18.83 -16.55
C PRO A 97 -5.33 -20.33 -16.41
N ASP A 98 -4.07 -20.73 -16.49
CA ASP A 98 -3.60 -22.11 -16.58
C ASP A 98 -2.95 -22.56 -15.27
N ASP A 99 -3.77 -22.91 -14.27
CA ASP A 99 -3.32 -23.29 -12.93
C ASP A 99 -2.21 -24.35 -12.95
N GLY A 100 -1.16 -24.12 -12.18
CA GLY A 100 0.00 -25.01 -12.07
C GLY A 100 1.01 -24.92 -13.21
N ARG A 101 0.79 -24.07 -14.22
CA ARG A 101 1.78 -23.86 -15.30
C ARG A 101 2.77 -22.74 -14.94
N PRO A 102 3.98 -22.77 -15.50
CA PRO A 102 4.90 -21.63 -15.41
C PRO A 102 4.26 -20.34 -15.92
N SER A 103 4.59 -19.20 -15.26
CA SER A 103 4.21 -17.88 -15.75
C SER A 103 4.65 -17.65 -17.20
N ALA A 104 3.79 -17.01 -18.01
CA ALA A 104 4.07 -16.69 -19.41
C ALA A 104 5.27 -15.75 -19.57
N GLU A 105 5.42 -14.82 -18.63
CA GLU A 105 6.51 -13.86 -18.62
C GLU A 105 7.36 -14.03 -17.36
N LYS A 106 8.68 -13.89 -17.49
CA LYS A 106 9.62 -14.14 -16.39
C LYS A 106 9.61 -13.01 -15.37
N THR A 107 9.61 -13.39 -14.11
CA THR A 107 9.71 -12.46 -12.99
C THR A 107 10.83 -12.90 -12.06
N TYR A 108 11.62 -11.93 -11.58
CA TYR A 108 12.71 -12.13 -10.63
C TYR A 108 12.57 -11.14 -9.50
N PHE A 109 12.96 -11.56 -8.31
CA PHE A 109 13.01 -10.62 -7.19
C PHE A 109 14.20 -10.90 -6.27
N ARG A 110 14.51 -9.92 -5.44
CA ARG A 110 15.57 -9.95 -4.43
C ARG A 110 15.07 -9.25 -3.17
N VAL A 111 15.58 -9.69 -2.04
CA VAL A 111 15.22 -9.12 -0.74
C VAL A 111 16.47 -8.65 -0.03
N LEU A 112 16.48 -7.37 0.37
CA LEU A 112 17.49 -6.76 1.22
C LEU A 112 16.83 -6.23 2.49
N TYR A 113 17.61 -6.03 3.55
CA TYR A 113 17.13 -5.39 4.76
C TYR A 113 18.23 -4.61 5.47
N ASP A 114 17.84 -3.66 6.31
CA ASP A 114 18.71 -2.98 7.26
C ASP A 114 18.04 -2.90 8.65
N ASP A 115 18.42 -1.93 9.48
CA ASP A 115 17.84 -1.80 10.82
C ASP A 115 16.45 -1.14 10.84
N GLU A 116 15.99 -0.56 9.73
CA GLU A 116 14.74 0.19 9.67
C GLU A 116 13.76 -0.36 8.64
N TYR A 117 14.28 -0.93 7.55
CA TYR A 117 13.48 -1.28 6.38
C TYR A 117 13.80 -2.66 5.83
N ILE A 118 12.78 -3.28 5.24
CA ILE A 118 12.94 -4.35 4.27
C ILE A 118 12.74 -3.78 2.87
N TYR A 119 13.58 -4.21 1.93
CA TYR A 119 13.59 -3.76 0.53
C TYR A 119 13.36 -4.95 -0.38
N ILE A 120 12.46 -4.78 -1.35
CA ILE A 120 12.21 -5.80 -2.36
C ILE A 120 12.34 -5.18 -3.73
N GLY A 121 13.28 -5.69 -4.51
CA GLY A 121 13.45 -5.32 -5.90
C GLY A 121 12.89 -6.39 -6.81
N ILE A 122 11.89 -6.05 -7.63
CA ILE A 122 11.23 -6.97 -8.55
C ILE A 122 11.52 -6.53 -9.98
N THR A 123 11.94 -7.47 -10.82
CA THR A 123 12.09 -7.30 -12.27
C THR A 123 11.06 -8.18 -12.96
N ALA A 124 10.10 -7.56 -13.61
CA ALA A 124 9.03 -8.19 -14.35
C ALA A 124 9.32 -8.03 -15.86
N LEU A 125 9.99 -9.02 -16.46
CA LEU A 125 10.23 -9.03 -17.90
C LEU A 125 8.90 -9.17 -18.64
N ASP A 126 8.84 -8.62 -19.84
CA ASP A 126 7.68 -8.72 -20.72
C ASP A 126 8.14 -8.80 -22.17
N SER A 127 7.61 -9.76 -22.92
CA SER A 127 7.90 -9.93 -24.34
C SER A 127 7.29 -8.83 -25.22
N GLN A 128 6.34 -8.07 -24.68
CA GLN A 128 5.64 -6.96 -25.34
C GLN A 128 5.54 -5.73 -24.40
N PRO A 129 6.67 -5.07 -24.07
CA PRO A 129 6.71 -3.99 -23.09
C PRO A 129 5.81 -2.80 -23.42
N ASP A 130 5.57 -2.59 -24.72
CA ASP A 130 4.64 -1.59 -25.24
C ASP A 130 3.17 -1.85 -24.86
N LYS A 131 2.85 -3.05 -24.37
CA LYS A 131 1.52 -3.44 -23.93
C LYS A 131 1.36 -3.56 -22.42
N ILE A 132 2.36 -3.18 -21.66
CA ILE A 132 2.26 -3.06 -20.20
C ILE A 132 1.20 -2.02 -19.86
N VAL A 133 0.28 -2.37 -18.98
CA VAL A 133 -0.84 -1.53 -18.60
C VAL A 133 -0.59 -0.92 -17.23
N GLY A 134 -0.33 0.38 -17.19
CA GLY A 134 -0.23 1.19 -15.97
C GLY A 134 -1.31 2.26 -15.94
N ARG A 135 -2.42 2.04 -15.24
CA ARG A 135 -3.51 3.01 -15.13
C ARG A 135 -3.43 3.77 -13.82
N LEU A 136 -3.57 5.09 -13.89
CA LEU A 136 -3.69 5.93 -12.71
C LEU A 136 -5.09 5.77 -12.09
N THR A 137 -5.12 5.57 -10.79
CA THR A 137 -6.32 5.59 -9.96
C THR A 137 -5.97 6.13 -8.58
N ARG A 138 -6.97 6.29 -7.70
CA ARG A 138 -6.71 6.57 -6.28
C ARG A 138 -6.04 5.36 -5.64
N ARG A 139 -5.24 5.58 -4.60
CA ARG A 139 -4.71 4.52 -3.74
C ARG A 139 -5.84 3.57 -3.34
N ASP A 140 -5.54 2.30 -3.20
CA ASP A 140 -6.40 1.18 -2.80
C ASP A 140 -7.55 0.85 -3.77
N ASN A 141 -7.74 1.61 -4.83
CA ASN A 141 -8.70 1.27 -5.87
C ASN A 141 -8.08 0.31 -6.89
N TYR A 142 -8.74 -0.83 -7.09
CA TYR A 142 -8.38 -1.74 -8.17
C TYR A 142 -8.76 -1.17 -9.53
N THR A 143 -7.88 -1.33 -10.49
CA THR A 143 -8.14 -1.03 -11.91
C THR A 143 -7.49 -2.11 -12.77
N PRO A 144 -8.07 -2.50 -13.91
CA PRO A 144 -7.41 -3.40 -14.86
C PRO A 144 -6.06 -2.82 -15.30
N SER A 145 -4.99 -3.34 -14.73
CA SER A 145 -3.60 -2.90 -14.87
C SER A 145 -2.69 -4.10 -14.65
N ASP A 146 -1.43 -3.98 -15.00
CA ASP A 146 -0.43 -4.92 -14.52
C ASP A 146 -0.14 -4.60 -13.05
N TRP A 147 0.08 -5.64 -12.23
CA TRP A 147 0.33 -5.46 -10.80
C TRP A 147 1.48 -6.35 -10.33
N LEU A 148 2.26 -5.86 -9.38
CA LEU A 148 3.21 -6.64 -8.59
C LEU A 148 2.85 -6.49 -7.11
N GLY A 149 2.81 -7.61 -6.42
CA GLY A 149 2.50 -7.64 -5.00
C GLY A 149 3.53 -8.43 -4.20
N VAL A 150 3.71 -8.01 -2.95
CA VAL A 150 4.58 -8.64 -1.96
C VAL A 150 3.81 -8.76 -0.65
N ALA A 151 3.67 -9.95 -0.13
CA ALA A 151 2.97 -10.21 1.11
C ALA A 151 3.87 -10.93 2.13
N PHE A 152 3.81 -10.49 3.39
CA PHE A 152 4.61 -11.02 4.50
C PHE A 152 3.71 -11.56 5.61
N ASP A 153 3.84 -12.83 5.91
CA ASP A 153 3.41 -13.40 7.18
C ASP A 153 4.58 -13.29 8.18
N SER A 154 4.64 -12.16 8.86
CA SER A 154 5.72 -11.83 9.78
C SER A 154 5.59 -12.49 11.14
N TYR A 155 4.45 -13.08 11.47
CA TYR A 155 4.24 -13.91 12.65
C TYR A 155 4.56 -15.39 12.41
N ASP A 156 4.65 -15.84 11.16
CA ASP A 156 4.68 -17.24 10.71
C ASP A 156 3.50 -18.04 11.29
N ASP A 157 2.32 -17.38 11.36
CA ASP A 157 1.10 -17.98 11.90
C ASP A 157 0.24 -18.66 10.83
N LYS A 158 0.59 -18.45 9.54
CA LYS A 158 -0.10 -18.99 8.36
C LYS A 158 -1.57 -18.60 8.25
N ARG A 159 -1.90 -17.48 8.84
CA ARG A 159 -3.25 -16.94 8.90
C ARG A 159 -3.31 -15.46 8.61
N THR A 160 -2.24 -14.72 8.98
CA THR A 160 -2.20 -13.27 8.83
C THR A 160 -1.02 -12.82 7.97
N ALA A 161 -1.23 -11.81 7.11
CA ALA A 161 -0.16 -11.25 6.31
C ALA A 161 -0.41 -9.78 5.99
N PHE A 162 0.67 -9.04 5.79
CA PHE A 162 0.70 -7.66 5.31
C PHE A 162 1.05 -7.66 3.82
N ASP A 163 0.19 -7.11 2.98
CA ASP A 163 0.29 -7.16 1.53
C ASP A 163 0.44 -5.76 0.93
N PHE A 164 1.43 -5.60 0.07
CA PHE A 164 1.82 -4.34 -0.57
C PHE A 164 1.84 -4.54 -2.07
N VAL A 165 1.08 -3.74 -2.80
CA VAL A 165 0.86 -3.92 -4.23
C VAL A 165 1.11 -2.62 -4.97
N VAL A 166 1.71 -2.70 -6.15
CA VAL A 166 1.95 -1.54 -7.02
C VAL A 166 1.69 -1.89 -8.47
N ASN A 167 1.24 -0.91 -9.24
CA ASN A 167 1.16 -1.00 -10.69
C ASN A 167 2.28 -0.19 -11.38
N PRO A 168 2.51 -0.32 -12.71
CA PRO A 168 3.56 0.41 -13.42
C PRO A 168 3.45 1.94 -13.35
N ALA A 169 2.26 2.48 -13.06
CA ALA A 169 2.06 3.91 -12.86
C ALA A 169 2.35 4.39 -11.43
N GLY A 170 2.83 3.50 -10.54
CA GLY A 170 3.14 3.83 -9.15
C GLY A 170 1.92 3.90 -8.22
N VAL A 171 0.75 3.42 -8.66
CA VAL A 171 -0.44 3.34 -7.79
C VAL A 171 -0.24 2.23 -6.78
N LYS A 172 -0.37 2.59 -5.52
CA LYS A 172 -0.23 1.67 -4.39
C LYS A 172 -1.58 1.11 -3.95
N ARG A 173 -1.55 -0.13 -3.48
CA ARG A 173 -2.61 -0.77 -2.72
C ARG A 173 -1.96 -1.53 -1.59
N ASP A 174 -2.60 -1.52 -0.42
CA ASP A 174 -2.18 -2.31 0.72
C ASP A 174 -3.41 -2.92 1.39
N ARG A 175 -3.20 -4.06 2.02
CA ARG A 175 -4.26 -4.76 2.75
C ARG A 175 -3.65 -5.68 3.80
N PHE A 176 -4.46 -5.99 4.79
CA PHE A 176 -4.12 -6.96 5.82
C PHE A 176 -4.95 -8.23 5.61
N TRP A 177 -4.25 -9.37 5.48
CA TRP A 177 -4.88 -10.69 5.40
C TRP A 177 -5.11 -11.24 6.80
N PHE A 178 -6.25 -11.88 7.02
CA PHE A 178 -6.59 -12.58 8.25
C PHE A 178 -7.40 -13.85 7.93
N ASP A 179 -7.46 -14.77 8.90
CA ASP A 179 -8.13 -16.08 8.75
C ASP A 179 -7.74 -16.85 7.48
N ASP A 180 -6.48 -16.68 7.01
CA ASP A 180 -5.87 -17.31 5.85
C ASP A 180 -6.33 -16.74 4.50
N ASN A 181 -7.59 -16.37 4.31
CA ASN A 181 -8.13 -15.99 3.00
C ASN A 181 -9.02 -14.74 2.99
N ASP A 182 -9.31 -14.18 4.15
CA ASP A 182 -10.04 -12.92 4.24
C ASP A 182 -9.07 -11.74 4.27
N SER A 183 -9.49 -10.58 3.79
CA SER A 183 -8.64 -9.39 3.77
C SER A 183 -9.38 -8.12 4.17
N ASP A 184 -8.68 -7.25 4.87
CA ASP A 184 -9.09 -5.89 5.19
C ASP A 184 -8.35 -4.91 4.28
N GLU A 185 -9.07 -4.31 3.32
CA GLU A 185 -8.55 -3.32 2.38
C GLU A 185 -8.54 -1.89 2.97
N ASN A 186 -9.04 -1.71 4.21
CA ASN A 186 -9.00 -0.42 4.90
C ASN A 186 -7.72 -0.26 5.74
N TRP A 187 -6.93 -1.33 5.86
CA TRP A 187 -5.62 -1.22 6.48
C TRP A 187 -4.70 -0.37 5.59
N ASP A 188 -4.13 0.69 6.15
CA ASP A 188 -3.34 1.69 5.44
C ASP A 188 -1.94 1.78 6.05
N ALA A 189 -0.91 1.47 5.27
CA ALA A 189 0.48 1.47 5.70
C ALA A 189 1.28 2.63 5.11
N VAL A 190 2.29 3.08 5.83
CA VAL A 190 3.25 4.07 5.34
C VAL A 190 4.47 3.35 4.75
N TRP A 191 4.52 3.26 3.44
CA TRP A 191 5.62 2.61 2.71
C TRP A 191 5.95 3.35 1.41
N HIS A 192 7.09 3.04 0.82
CA HIS A 192 7.56 3.69 -0.39
C HIS A 192 7.77 2.67 -1.50
N VAL A 193 7.52 3.08 -2.73
CA VAL A 193 7.79 2.29 -3.92
C VAL A 193 8.13 3.18 -5.09
N GLY A 194 9.13 2.78 -5.87
CA GLY A 194 9.46 3.32 -7.18
C GLY A 194 9.15 2.30 -8.26
N THR A 195 8.75 2.76 -9.43
CA THR A 195 8.50 1.90 -10.60
C THR A 195 9.13 2.50 -11.83
N SER A 196 9.67 1.65 -12.70
CA SER A 196 10.26 2.04 -13.98
C SER A 196 9.86 1.06 -15.06
N VAL A 197 9.53 1.57 -16.25
CA VAL A 197 9.19 0.75 -17.43
C VAL A 197 10.28 0.97 -18.48
N ASP A 198 10.81 -0.11 -19.04
CA ASP A 198 11.84 -0.08 -20.09
C ASP A 198 11.50 -1.02 -21.27
N GLU A 199 12.44 -1.19 -22.19
CA GLU A 199 12.29 -2.04 -23.38
C GLU A 199 12.21 -3.56 -23.05
N LYS A 200 12.49 -3.97 -21.82
CA LYS A 200 12.50 -5.38 -21.38
C LYS A 200 11.31 -5.76 -20.52
N GLY A 201 10.60 -4.74 -19.98
CA GLY A 201 9.51 -4.95 -19.05
C GLY A 201 9.39 -3.80 -18.06
N TRP A 202 9.16 -4.10 -16.81
CA TRP A 202 9.12 -3.09 -15.77
C TRP A 202 9.71 -3.61 -14.45
N THR A 203 10.08 -2.67 -13.60
CA THR A 203 10.68 -2.93 -12.31
C THR A 203 9.90 -2.21 -11.23
N ALA A 204 9.89 -2.80 -10.05
CA ALA A 204 9.34 -2.18 -8.86
C ALA A 204 10.33 -2.35 -7.70
N GLU A 205 10.53 -1.28 -6.96
CA GLU A 205 11.45 -1.20 -5.84
C GLU A 205 10.70 -0.77 -4.60
N PHE A 206 10.44 -1.70 -3.69
CA PHE A 206 9.69 -1.50 -2.46
C PHE A 206 10.64 -1.19 -1.30
N ARG A 207 10.27 -0.23 -0.45
CA ARG A 207 10.89 0.04 0.84
C ARG A 207 9.81 0.09 1.89
N ILE A 208 9.78 -0.92 2.75
CA ILE A 208 8.74 -1.13 3.75
C ILE A 208 9.38 -1.01 5.14
N PRO A 209 8.95 -0.05 5.98
CA PRO A 209 9.46 0.08 7.33
C PRO A 209 9.05 -1.12 8.19
N PHE A 210 9.96 -1.62 9.02
CA PHE A 210 9.64 -2.71 9.94
C PHE A 210 8.54 -2.36 10.96
N ASN A 211 8.34 -1.09 11.23
CA ASN A 211 7.26 -0.66 12.12
C ASN A 211 5.86 -0.82 11.52
N GLN A 212 5.75 -1.00 10.21
CA GLN A 212 4.48 -1.33 9.53
C GLN A 212 4.18 -2.83 9.58
N LEU A 213 5.17 -3.64 9.89
CA LEU A 213 5.07 -5.09 10.01
C LEU A 213 5.05 -5.46 11.50
N ARG A 214 4.03 -6.18 11.92
CA ARG A 214 3.96 -6.69 13.30
C ARG A 214 4.67 -8.04 13.33
N TYR A 215 5.68 -8.18 14.17
CA TYR A 215 6.42 -9.42 14.34
C TYR A 215 6.90 -9.61 15.78
N SER A 216 7.13 -10.85 16.17
CA SER A 216 7.60 -11.16 17.52
C SER A 216 9.09 -10.85 17.66
N GLY A 217 9.43 -9.83 18.43
CA GLY A 217 10.80 -9.31 18.63
C GLY A 217 11.67 -10.12 19.59
N ASN A 218 11.72 -11.44 19.52
CA ASN A 218 12.50 -12.26 20.45
C ASN A 218 13.99 -12.44 20.08
N GLY A 219 14.54 -11.58 19.22
CA GLY A 219 16.01 -11.49 18.97
C GLY A 219 16.63 -12.69 18.24
N HIS A 220 15.88 -13.70 17.85
CA HIS A 220 16.40 -14.85 17.10
C HIS A 220 15.83 -14.85 15.69
N THR A 221 16.67 -15.25 14.75
CA THR A 221 16.33 -15.44 13.34
C THR A 221 15.06 -16.26 13.22
N LYS A 222 13.99 -15.61 12.80
CA LYS A 222 12.74 -16.29 12.45
C LYS A 222 12.58 -16.27 10.95
N SER A 223 12.13 -17.37 10.40
CA SER A 223 11.61 -17.36 9.05
C SER A 223 10.24 -16.68 9.05
N TRP A 224 9.98 -15.84 8.07
CA TRP A 224 8.65 -15.29 7.78
C TRP A 224 8.02 -16.03 6.61
N GLY A 225 6.71 -16.01 6.51
CA GLY A 225 6.05 -16.32 5.26
C GLY A 225 6.28 -15.19 4.26
N LEU A 226 6.53 -15.54 3.01
CA LEU A 226 6.68 -14.59 1.90
C LEU A 226 5.90 -15.07 0.69
N GLN A 227 5.14 -14.17 0.10
CA GLN A 227 4.59 -14.35 -1.23
C GLN A 227 4.95 -13.15 -2.11
N VAL A 228 5.35 -13.43 -3.34
CA VAL A 228 5.49 -12.43 -4.39
C VAL A 228 4.60 -12.87 -5.54
N TYR A 229 3.82 -11.95 -6.09
CA TYR A 229 2.89 -12.29 -7.16
C TYR A 229 2.84 -11.21 -8.24
N ARG A 230 2.42 -11.60 -9.41
CA ARG A 230 2.28 -10.75 -10.59
C ARG A 230 0.94 -10.96 -11.26
N GLU A 231 0.32 -9.86 -11.66
CA GLU A 231 -0.83 -9.87 -12.57
C GLU A 231 -0.42 -9.23 -13.91
N ILE A 232 -0.73 -9.91 -15.02
CA ILE A 232 -0.51 -9.42 -16.38
C ILE A 232 -1.87 -9.20 -17.03
N SER A 233 -2.29 -7.95 -17.06
CA SER A 233 -3.64 -7.56 -17.49
C SER A 233 -4.00 -8.04 -18.90
N ARG A 234 -3.07 -7.92 -19.86
CA ARG A 234 -3.30 -8.32 -21.27
C ARG A 234 -3.51 -9.82 -21.44
N LEU A 235 -3.02 -10.64 -20.50
CA LEU A 235 -3.12 -12.09 -20.54
C LEU A 235 -4.21 -12.64 -19.61
N ASN A 236 -4.81 -11.77 -18.76
CA ASN A 236 -5.62 -12.16 -17.61
C ASN A 236 -4.89 -13.21 -16.75
N GLU A 237 -3.58 -13.07 -16.63
CA GLU A 237 -2.73 -13.98 -15.88
C GLU A 237 -2.47 -13.45 -14.48
N SER A 238 -2.63 -14.32 -13.49
CA SER A 238 -2.09 -14.13 -12.15
C SER A 238 -1.11 -15.28 -11.85
N SER A 239 0.09 -14.94 -11.44
CA SER A 239 1.14 -15.89 -11.13
C SER A 239 1.78 -15.58 -9.77
N PHE A 240 2.12 -16.63 -9.03
CA PHE A 240 2.61 -16.59 -7.66
C PHE A 240 3.98 -17.26 -7.57
N TRP A 241 4.86 -16.69 -6.77
CA TRP A 241 6.19 -17.25 -6.53
C TRP A 241 6.08 -18.62 -5.84
N ASN A 242 5.37 -18.73 -4.73
CA ASN A 242 4.97 -20.04 -4.21
C ASN A 242 3.57 -20.35 -4.70
N HIS A 243 3.39 -21.51 -5.34
CA HIS A 243 2.13 -21.84 -6.01
C HIS A 243 0.93 -21.76 -5.06
N CYS A 244 -0.07 -21.02 -5.47
CA CYS A 244 -1.36 -20.87 -4.80
C CYS A 244 -2.46 -21.46 -5.71
N PRO A 245 -2.88 -22.74 -5.51
CA PRO A 245 -3.83 -23.38 -6.40
C PRO A 245 -5.17 -22.65 -6.48
N ARG A 246 -5.78 -22.61 -7.66
CA ARG A 246 -7.06 -21.94 -7.91
C ARG A 246 -8.18 -22.50 -7.04
N GLU A 247 -8.25 -23.82 -6.90
CA GLU A 247 -9.30 -24.50 -6.13
C GLU A 247 -9.10 -24.41 -4.62
N SER A 248 -7.93 -23.95 -4.17
CA SER A 248 -7.64 -23.75 -2.76
C SER A 248 -8.20 -22.43 -2.26
N SER A 249 -8.89 -22.48 -1.13
CA SER A 249 -9.22 -21.27 -0.37
C SER A 249 -8.05 -20.75 0.47
N GLN A 250 -6.94 -21.49 0.50
CA GLN A 250 -5.74 -21.11 1.26
C GLN A 250 -4.94 -20.07 0.49
N ILE A 251 -4.57 -18.99 1.17
CA ILE A 251 -3.76 -17.89 0.61
C ILE A 251 -2.48 -17.73 1.43
N VAL A 252 -2.59 -17.39 2.72
CA VAL A 252 -1.42 -17.12 3.58
C VAL A 252 -0.69 -18.40 3.95
N SER A 253 -1.41 -19.48 4.22
CA SER A 253 -0.82 -20.75 4.61
C SER A 253 0.02 -21.44 3.52
N VAL A 254 -0.12 -21.00 2.27
CA VAL A 254 0.69 -21.48 1.15
C VAL A 254 1.86 -20.55 0.79
N PHE A 255 2.17 -19.55 1.60
CA PHE A 255 3.33 -18.70 1.36
C PHE A 255 4.63 -19.48 1.44
N GLY A 256 5.61 -19.10 0.62
CA GLY A 256 6.98 -19.56 0.72
C GLY A 256 7.67 -19.02 1.98
N ARG A 257 8.96 -19.27 2.13
CA ARG A 257 9.73 -18.83 3.28
C ARG A 257 10.71 -17.71 2.94
N LEU A 258 10.80 -16.74 3.84
CA LEU A 258 11.83 -15.71 3.86
C LEU A 258 12.76 -15.98 5.05
N GLU A 259 14.02 -16.21 4.76
CA GLU A 259 15.07 -16.51 5.75
C GLU A 259 16.23 -15.50 5.67
N GLY A 260 17.19 -15.58 6.57
CA GLY A 260 18.42 -14.78 6.52
C GLY A 260 18.32 -13.40 7.19
N MET A 261 17.19 -13.06 7.80
CA MET A 261 17.08 -11.83 8.58
C MET A 261 17.50 -12.09 10.02
N GLU A 262 18.49 -11.33 10.50
CA GLU A 262 19.04 -11.44 11.84
C GLU A 262 18.94 -10.11 12.57
N ASP A 263 18.81 -10.15 13.89
CA ASP A 263 18.80 -8.97 14.77
C ASP A 263 17.82 -7.88 14.34
N LEU A 264 16.58 -8.27 14.00
CA LEU A 264 15.55 -7.32 13.66
C LEU A 264 15.21 -6.42 14.85
N PRO A 265 15.07 -5.11 14.65
CA PRO A 265 14.78 -4.17 15.72
C PRO A 265 13.41 -4.46 16.34
N VAL A 266 13.30 -4.31 17.66
CA VAL A 266 11.99 -4.25 18.33
C VAL A 266 11.44 -2.86 18.09
N THR A 267 10.65 -2.68 17.06
CA THR A 267 10.09 -1.37 16.72
C THR A 267 8.80 -1.11 17.52
N ARG A 268 8.76 0.07 18.15
CA ARG A 268 7.50 0.63 18.63
C ARG A 268 6.97 1.54 17.52
N ASN A 269 5.84 1.17 16.95
CA ASN A 269 5.20 2.01 15.97
C ASN A 269 4.60 3.24 16.67
N LEU A 270 5.00 4.45 16.25
CA LEU A 270 4.37 5.70 16.64
C LEU A 270 4.09 6.49 15.37
N GLU A 271 2.82 6.60 15.03
CA GLU A 271 2.35 7.44 13.94
C GLU A 271 1.53 8.60 14.49
N ILE A 272 1.79 9.78 13.97
CA ILE A 272 1.04 11.00 14.31
C ILE A 272 0.64 11.64 12.98
N LEU A 273 -0.65 11.70 12.73
CA LEU A 273 -1.22 12.28 11.52
C LEU A 273 -2.01 13.56 11.86
N PRO A 274 -1.39 14.74 11.87
CA PRO A 274 -2.10 16.00 12.03
C PRO A 274 -2.80 16.39 10.71
N TYR A 275 -3.98 16.95 10.80
CA TYR A 275 -4.70 17.48 9.65
C TYR A 275 -5.38 18.80 9.92
N VAL A 276 -5.56 19.57 8.85
CA VAL A 276 -6.29 20.83 8.82
C VAL A 276 -7.25 20.79 7.65
N VAL A 277 -8.51 21.02 7.93
CA VAL A 277 -9.58 21.05 6.93
C VAL A 277 -10.13 22.47 6.87
N GLY A 278 -10.24 23.00 5.65
CA GLY A 278 -10.92 24.25 5.37
C GLY A 278 -12.03 24.05 4.37
N SER A 279 -13.26 24.48 4.66
CA SER A 279 -14.35 24.47 3.69
C SER A 279 -14.84 25.88 3.39
N LEU A 280 -15.16 26.07 2.11
CA LEU A 280 -15.81 27.28 1.62
C LEU A 280 -17.05 26.85 0.83
N GLU A 281 -18.20 27.09 1.41
CA GLU A 281 -19.47 26.81 0.78
C GLU A 281 -20.07 28.12 0.28
N SER A 282 -20.39 28.17 -1.01
CA SER A 282 -21.10 29.30 -1.62
C SER A 282 -22.52 28.88 -1.94
N ASN A 283 -23.45 29.38 -1.14
CA ASN A 283 -24.87 29.27 -1.42
C ASN A 283 -25.20 30.37 -2.43
N GLY A 284 -25.88 30.04 -3.52
CA GLY A 284 -26.31 31.03 -4.50
C GLY A 284 -27.00 32.25 -3.88
N ASP A 285 -27.71 33.03 -4.66
CA ASP A 285 -28.45 34.16 -4.12
C ASP A 285 -29.55 33.66 -3.14
N PRO A 286 -29.42 33.90 -1.83
CA PRO A 286 -30.39 33.43 -0.84
C PRO A 286 -31.72 34.19 -0.87
N GLY A 287 -31.85 35.18 -1.74
CA GLY A 287 -33.01 36.06 -1.74
C GLY A 287 -33.15 36.81 -0.41
N ASP A 288 -34.39 36.90 0.09
CA ASP A 288 -34.72 37.56 1.35
C ASP A 288 -34.65 36.66 2.60
N ASP A 289 -34.04 35.45 2.50
CA ASP A 289 -33.93 34.55 3.65
C ASP A 289 -32.79 34.97 4.58
N PRO A 290 -33.10 35.52 5.80
CA PRO A 290 -32.08 36.01 6.71
C PRO A 290 -31.24 34.90 7.38
N PHE A 291 -31.62 33.62 7.23
CA PHE A 291 -30.94 32.50 7.85
C PHE A 291 -29.91 31.86 6.90
N ILE A 292 -29.94 32.17 5.62
CA ILE A 292 -28.98 31.63 4.64
C ILE A 292 -27.85 32.63 4.44
N GLN A 293 -26.61 32.21 4.75
CA GLN A 293 -25.41 32.98 4.44
C GLN A 293 -24.94 32.68 3.01
N ASN A 294 -24.60 33.73 2.24
CA ASN A 294 -24.10 33.57 0.87
C ASN A 294 -22.80 32.78 0.81
N THR A 295 -22.01 32.83 1.87
CA THR A 295 -20.72 32.13 1.94
C THR A 295 -20.49 31.68 3.38
N VAL A 296 -20.39 30.39 3.57
CA VAL A 296 -20.01 29.78 4.85
C VAL A 296 -18.55 29.37 4.77
N LYS A 297 -17.78 29.75 5.78
CA LYS A 297 -16.37 29.37 5.94
C LYS A 297 -16.27 28.55 7.20
N ASP A 298 -15.79 27.34 7.08
CA ASP A 298 -15.49 26.48 8.23
C ASP A 298 -14.02 26.06 8.20
N GLY A 299 -13.44 25.87 9.38
CA GLY A 299 -12.06 25.44 9.53
C GLY A 299 -11.92 24.54 10.75
N ARG A 300 -11.32 23.37 10.56
CA ARG A 300 -11.11 22.37 11.60
C ARG A 300 -9.66 21.95 11.66
N ILE A 301 -9.18 21.66 12.85
CA ILE A 301 -7.86 21.08 13.11
C ILE A 301 -8.09 19.81 13.91
N GLY A 302 -7.45 18.73 13.52
CA GLY A 302 -7.51 17.46 14.21
C GLY A 302 -6.22 16.68 14.04
N GLY A 303 -6.22 15.45 14.53
CA GLY A 303 -5.08 14.56 14.36
C GLY A 303 -5.37 13.17 14.93
N ASP A 304 -4.72 12.20 14.31
CA ASP A 304 -4.75 10.80 14.71
C ASP A 304 -3.39 10.41 15.27
N LEU A 305 -3.40 9.52 16.24
CA LEU A 305 -2.21 8.94 16.86
C LEU A 305 -2.40 7.44 16.93
N MET A 306 -1.46 6.70 16.35
CA MET A 306 -1.35 5.26 16.51
C MET A 306 -0.06 4.94 17.26
N TYR A 307 -0.16 4.17 18.33
CA TYR A 307 0.99 3.79 19.14
C TYR A 307 0.98 2.31 19.48
N GLY A 308 1.98 1.57 19.02
CA GLY A 308 2.23 0.18 19.38
C GLY A 308 2.79 0.09 20.81
N LEU A 309 1.96 -0.32 21.76
CA LEU A 309 2.38 -0.54 23.15
C LEU A 309 3.22 -1.81 23.26
N THR A 310 2.80 -2.88 22.59
CA THR A 310 3.50 -4.16 22.46
C THR A 310 3.34 -4.66 21.02
N SER A 311 3.92 -5.83 20.69
CA SER A 311 3.66 -6.49 19.40
C SER A 311 2.17 -6.76 19.15
N ASP A 312 1.39 -6.94 20.21
CA ASP A 312 -0.01 -7.43 20.16
C ASP A 312 -1.03 -6.35 20.55
N ILE A 313 -0.56 -5.21 21.09
CA ILE A 313 -1.44 -4.13 21.57
C ILE A 313 -1.09 -2.83 20.87
N THR A 314 -2.04 -2.29 20.13
CA THR A 314 -1.96 -0.98 19.49
C THR A 314 -3.00 -0.05 20.12
N LEU A 315 -2.59 1.18 20.45
CA LEU A 315 -3.47 2.25 20.90
C LEU A 315 -3.74 3.19 19.73
N ASN A 316 -4.99 3.33 19.34
CA ASN A 316 -5.44 4.31 18.37
C ASN A 316 -6.22 5.43 19.10
N LEU A 317 -5.82 6.66 18.87
CA LEU A 317 -6.44 7.86 19.43
C LEU A 317 -6.72 8.87 18.32
N THR A 318 -7.94 9.36 18.26
CA THR A 318 -8.30 10.46 17.35
C THR A 318 -8.83 11.66 18.13
N VAL A 319 -8.47 12.84 17.67
CA VAL A 319 -8.94 14.11 18.21
C VAL A 319 -9.53 14.94 17.10
N ASN A 320 -10.82 15.30 17.24
CA ASN A 320 -11.59 16.03 16.24
C ASN A 320 -11.51 15.41 14.84
N PRO A 321 -11.93 14.12 14.67
CA PRO A 321 -11.73 13.34 13.46
C PRO A 321 -12.25 14.06 12.22
N ASP A 322 -11.48 13.96 11.13
CA ASP A 322 -11.91 14.49 9.84
C ASP A 322 -12.86 13.52 9.14
N PHE A 323 -14.06 13.99 8.92
CA PHE A 323 -15.07 13.28 8.13
C PHE A 323 -15.23 13.87 6.72
N GLY A 324 -14.38 14.82 6.34
CA GLY A 324 -14.47 15.51 5.05
C GLY A 324 -14.07 14.63 3.86
N GLN A 325 -13.36 13.53 4.10
CA GLN A 325 -13.02 12.55 3.07
C GLN A 325 -14.11 11.49 2.85
N VAL A 326 -15.09 11.43 3.77
CA VAL A 326 -16.24 10.54 3.61
C VAL A 326 -17.14 11.16 2.55
N GLU A 327 -17.27 10.49 1.41
CA GLU A 327 -18.27 10.85 0.42
C GLU A 327 -19.63 10.90 1.11
N GLN A 328 -20.39 11.98 0.88
CA GLN A 328 -21.75 12.06 1.40
C GLN A 328 -22.51 10.80 0.99
N ASP A 329 -23.22 10.21 1.94
CA ASP A 329 -24.08 9.10 1.64
C ASP A 329 -24.98 9.47 0.45
N PRO A 330 -25.06 8.61 -0.58
CA PRO A 330 -25.90 8.91 -1.72
C PRO A 330 -27.33 9.19 -1.21
N SER A 331 -27.91 10.29 -1.65
CA SER A 331 -29.29 10.61 -1.32
C SER A 331 -30.20 9.61 -2.02
N GLU A 332 -30.49 8.50 -1.38
CA GLU A 332 -31.43 7.49 -1.86
C GLU A 332 -32.81 7.76 -1.29
N PHE A 333 -33.80 7.84 -2.17
CA PHE A 333 -35.20 7.74 -1.77
C PHE A 333 -35.53 6.27 -1.49
N ASN A 334 -35.47 5.89 -0.23
CA ASN A 334 -35.91 4.55 0.17
C ASN A 334 -37.41 4.43 0.03
N LEU A 335 -37.85 3.76 -1.04
CA LEU A 335 -39.26 3.44 -1.30
C LEU A 335 -39.67 2.07 -0.71
N THR A 336 -38.77 1.41 0.00
CA THR A 336 -39.00 0.11 0.61
C THR A 336 -39.42 0.24 2.08
N ALA A 337 -40.00 -0.81 2.66
CA ALA A 337 -40.35 -0.86 4.09
C ALA A 337 -39.13 -1.19 4.98
N TYR A 338 -37.95 -1.40 4.41
CA TYR A 338 -36.73 -1.77 5.12
C TYR A 338 -35.80 -0.55 5.25
N GLU A 339 -35.12 -0.43 6.38
CA GLU A 339 -34.12 0.60 6.59
C GLU A 339 -32.94 0.37 5.66
N THR A 340 -32.44 1.47 5.04
CA THR A 340 -31.22 1.40 4.23
C THR A 340 -30.01 1.39 5.15
N TYR A 341 -29.21 0.34 5.08
CA TYR A 341 -27.95 0.24 5.82
C TYR A 341 -26.82 0.87 5.01
N PHE A 342 -26.17 1.90 5.57
CA PHE A 342 -24.96 2.49 5.03
C PHE A 342 -23.75 1.90 5.74
N ARG A 343 -22.76 1.46 4.97
CA ARG A 343 -21.49 1.01 5.53
C ARG A 343 -20.76 2.16 6.20
N GLU A 344 -20.15 1.89 7.35
CA GLU A 344 -19.21 2.84 7.96
C GLU A 344 -18.06 3.11 7.00
N ARG A 345 -17.68 4.39 6.83
CA ARG A 345 -16.62 4.83 5.92
C ARG A 345 -15.53 5.64 6.62
N ARG A 346 -15.71 5.90 7.91
CA ARG A 346 -14.75 6.69 8.68
C ARG A 346 -13.56 5.81 9.04
N PRO A 347 -12.32 6.15 8.63
CA PRO A 347 -11.13 5.30 8.80
C PRO A 347 -10.95 4.81 10.24
N PHE A 348 -11.12 5.68 11.24
CA PHE A 348 -10.97 5.33 12.65
C PHE A 348 -11.92 4.21 13.12
N PHE A 349 -13.11 4.10 12.56
CA PHE A 349 -14.12 3.10 12.96
C PHE A 349 -14.09 1.84 12.10
N ILE A 350 -13.43 1.90 10.95
CA ILE A 350 -13.31 0.76 10.03
C ILE A 350 -12.10 -0.10 10.42
N GLU A 351 -11.00 0.52 10.83
CA GLU A 351 -9.78 -0.19 11.19
C GLU A 351 -10.05 -1.18 12.34
N GLY A 352 -9.77 -2.46 12.11
CA GLY A 352 -10.00 -3.53 13.08
C GLY A 352 -11.47 -3.89 13.31
N ALA A 353 -12.43 -3.37 12.55
CA ALA A 353 -13.86 -3.71 12.68
C ALA A 353 -14.11 -5.20 12.46
N ASN A 354 -13.29 -5.87 11.65
CA ASN A 354 -13.31 -7.30 11.40
C ASN A 354 -13.09 -8.15 12.67
N ILE A 355 -12.37 -7.64 13.67
CA ILE A 355 -12.15 -8.31 14.97
C ILE A 355 -13.47 -8.55 15.70
N PHE A 356 -14.45 -7.67 15.48
CA PHE A 356 -15.78 -7.74 16.07
C PHE A 356 -16.83 -8.40 15.15
N ALA A 357 -16.45 -8.72 13.91
CA ALA A 357 -17.32 -9.44 13.00
C ALA A 357 -17.52 -10.89 13.50
N SER A 358 -18.75 -11.26 13.84
CA SER A 358 -19.07 -12.63 14.17
C SER A 358 -19.73 -13.30 12.98
N SER A 359 -19.37 -14.56 12.72
CA SER A 359 -20.03 -15.39 11.69
C SER A 359 -21.48 -15.80 12.03
N ILE A 360 -22.00 -15.27 13.14
CA ILE A 360 -23.41 -15.52 13.54
C ILE A 360 -24.28 -14.64 12.66
N SER A 361 -24.77 -15.21 11.59
CA SER A 361 -25.85 -14.61 10.80
C SER A 361 -27.12 -14.57 11.65
N LEU A 362 -27.60 -13.36 11.98
CA LEU A 362 -28.87 -13.15 12.63
C LEU A 362 -30.07 -13.43 11.69
N GLY A 363 -29.83 -14.06 10.53
CA GLY A 363 -30.84 -14.33 9.49
C GLY A 363 -31.86 -15.42 9.80
N ASP A 364 -31.82 -16.09 10.96
CA ASP A 364 -32.75 -17.19 11.30
C ASP A 364 -33.75 -16.82 12.41
N MET A 365 -33.96 -15.56 12.74
CA MET A 365 -34.92 -15.12 13.74
C MET A 365 -36.28 -14.62 13.18
N ASP A 366 -36.51 -14.77 11.88
CA ASP A 366 -37.85 -14.52 11.30
C ASP A 366 -38.48 -15.82 10.77
N ARG A 367 -39.06 -16.60 11.70
CA ARG A 367 -40.13 -17.54 11.45
C ARG A 367 -41.21 -17.39 12.52
#